data_46c91ce8374714f188ded07f8f0af3b8
#
_entry.id   46c91ce8374714f188ded07f8f0af3b8
#
_cell.length_a   1.000
_cell.length_b   1.000
_cell.length_c   1.000
_cell.angle_alpha   90.00
_cell.angle_beta   90.00
_cell.angle_gamma   90.00
#
_symmetry.space_group_name_H-M   'P 1'
#
loop_
_entity.id
_entity.type
_entity.pdbx_description
1 polymer ?
#
loop_
_entity_poly.entity_id
_entity_poly.type
_entity_poly.pdbx_seq_one_letter_code
_entity_poly.pdbx_strand_id
1 'polypeptide(L)'
;MTRFERARARLLIAVVLLLAASNAAATQWFVQSGGASVGFAPQFLTIQPGDSVTFVNIGGNHNVVADDGSFRCAHGCDGDGQGGSGNATSDLWFATVTFPTPGTIGYFCEPHGAPGSGMYGTIIVAPREPAPIREVPADSLWFELLLAAALLAATSWRWSGRSGMRRHAR
;
A
#
# COMPACT_ATOMS: atom_id res chain seq x y z
N MET A 1 -4.67 -6.10 41.75
CA MET A 1 -5.00 -6.37 40.31
C MET A 1 -5.05 -7.87 40.11
N THR A 2 -6.21 -8.38 39.81
CA THR A 2 -6.44 -9.79 39.52
C THR A 2 -5.84 -10.22 38.17
N ARG A 3 -5.60 -11.52 37.99
CA ARG A 3 -5.15 -12.06 36.69
C ARG A 3 -6.10 -11.67 35.56
N PHE A 4 -7.40 -11.58 35.82
CA PHE A 4 -8.43 -11.16 34.88
C PHE A 4 -8.34 -9.69 34.45
N GLU A 5 -7.99 -8.78 35.33
CA GLU A 5 -7.80 -7.35 35.04
C GLU A 5 -6.58 -7.12 34.13
N ARG A 6 -5.51 -7.87 34.36
CA ARG A 6 -4.31 -7.81 33.51
C ARG A 6 -4.56 -8.38 32.12
N ALA A 7 -5.37 -9.43 31.99
CA ALA A 7 -5.71 -10.00 30.69
C ALA A 7 -6.59 -9.04 29.87
N ARG A 8 -7.54 -8.35 30.49
CA ARG A 8 -8.40 -7.34 29.84
C ARG A 8 -7.60 -6.11 29.40
N ALA A 9 -6.70 -5.62 30.24
CA ALA A 9 -5.83 -4.49 29.87
C ALA A 9 -4.91 -4.83 28.68
N ARG A 10 -4.36 -6.05 28.64
CA ARG A 10 -3.55 -6.51 27.50
C ARG A 10 -4.37 -6.66 26.22
N LEU A 11 -5.61 -7.12 26.31
CA LEU A 11 -6.52 -7.25 25.16
C LEU A 11 -6.90 -5.88 24.59
N LEU A 12 -7.21 -4.91 25.47
CA LEU A 12 -7.52 -3.53 25.04
C LEU A 12 -6.34 -2.84 24.37
N ILE A 13 -5.13 -3.00 24.91
CA ILE A 13 -3.90 -2.47 24.30
C ILE A 13 -3.64 -3.12 22.94
N ALA A 14 -3.84 -4.43 22.81
CA ALA A 14 -3.69 -5.13 21.53
C ALA A 14 -4.71 -4.66 20.48
N VAL A 15 -5.96 -4.43 20.85
CA VAL A 15 -7.01 -3.91 19.96
C VAL A 15 -6.71 -2.47 19.51
N VAL A 16 -6.22 -1.61 20.42
CA VAL A 16 -5.83 -0.23 20.08
C VAL A 16 -4.64 -0.21 19.14
N LEU A 17 -3.66 -1.11 19.35
CA LEU A 17 -2.50 -1.23 18.45
C LEU A 17 -2.87 -1.76 17.06
N LEU A 18 -3.87 -2.66 16.95
CA LEU A 18 -4.35 -3.14 15.65
C LEU A 18 -5.09 -2.05 14.85
N LEU A 19 -5.76 -1.11 15.51
CA LEU A 19 -6.49 -0.02 14.85
C LEU A 19 -5.57 1.09 14.33
N ALA A 20 -4.32 1.14 14.75
CA ALA A 20 -3.34 2.13 14.32
C ALA A 20 -2.60 1.74 13.02
N ALA A 21 -2.89 0.59 12.43
CA ALA A 21 -2.33 0.20 11.14
C ALA A 21 -2.93 1.11 10.04
N SER A 22 -2.24 2.19 9.71
CA SER A 22 -2.57 3.04 8.57
C SER A 22 -2.45 2.21 7.30
N ASN A 23 -3.57 1.77 6.73
CA ASN A 23 -3.61 1.19 5.39
C ASN A 23 -3.26 2.30 4.40
N ALA A 24 -1.99 2.37 4.00
CA ALA A 24 -1.65 3.18 2.84
C ALA A 24 -2.20 2.45 1.61
N ALA A 25 -3.21 3.03 0.99
CA ALA A 25 -3.78 2.51 -0.25
C ALA A 25 -2.71 2.48 -1.34
N ALA A 26 -2.63 1.37 -2.08
CA ALA A 26 -1.81 1.28 -3.28
C ALA A 26 -2.36 2.23 -4.35
N THR A 27 -1.47 2.97 -5.00
CA THR A 27 -1.81 3.91 -6.08
C THR A 27 -1.53 3.26 -7.43
N GLN A 28 -2.40 3.53 -8.40
CA GLN A 28 -2.17 3.13 -9.79
C GLN A 28 -1.64 4.32 -10.59
N TRP A 29 -0.52 4.09 -11.26
CA TRP A 29 0.16 5.04 -12.14
C TRP A 29 0.06 4.59 -13.59
N PHE A 30 0.27 5.52 -14.52
CA PHE A 30 0.24 5.24 -15.95
C PHE A 30 1.49 5.73 -16.62
N VAL A 31 2.04 4.90 -17.53
CA VAL A 31 3.16 5.23 -18.42
C VAL A 31 2.73 4.89 -19.83
N GLN A 32 2.71 5.89 -20.68
CA GLN A 32 2.36 5.71 -22.11
C GLN A 32 3.59 5.38 -22.95
N SER A 33 3.43 4.53 -23.96
CA SER A 33 4.40 4.27 -25.01
C SER A 33 3.82 4.67 -26.36
N GLY A 34 4.64 5.21 -27.26
CA GLY A 34 4.21 5.66 -28.59
C GLY A 34 3.68 7.10 -28.62
N GLY A 35 2.93 7.45 -29.66
CA GLY A 35 2.45 8.80 -29.92
C GLY A 35 3.41 9.62 -30.81
N ALA A 36 3.48 10.94 -30.58
CA ALA A 36 4.25 11.85 -31.43
C ALA A 36 5.78 11.68 -31.31
N SER A 37 6.27 11.02 -30.26
CA SER A 37 7.68 10.71 -30.04
C SER A 37 7.86 9.25 -29.64
N VAL A 38 8.96 8.64 -30.11
CA VAL A 38 9.34 7.29 -29.69
C VAL A 38 9.92 7.37 -28.29
N GLY A 39 9.10 7.08 -27.27
CA GLY A 39 9.50 7.20 -25.88
C GLY A 39 8.44 6.71 -24.92
N PHE A 40 8.80 6.65 -23.64
CA PHE A 40 7.85 6.46 -22.53
C PHE A 40 7.51 7.81 -21.88
N ALA A 41 6.25 8.00 -21.52
CA ALA A 41 5.80 9.23 -20.85
C ALA A 41 4.87 8.90 -19.66
N PRO A 42 5.25 9.29 -18.41
CA PRO A 42 6.54 9.89 -18.06
C PRO A 42 7.70 8.90 -18.21
N GLN A 43 8.90 9.40 -18.55
CA GLN A 43 10.11 8.58 -18.66
C GLN A 43 10.65 8.15 -17.29
N PHE A 44 10.53 9.05 -16.30
CA PHE A 44 10.97 8.82 -14.92
C PHE A 44 9.76 8.93 -13.99
N LEU A 45 9.55 7.95 -13.15
CA LEU A 45 8.41 7.89 -12.23
C LEU A 45 8.88 7.48 -10.84
N THR A 46 8.45 8.22 -9.82
CA THR A 46 8.68 7.84 -8.42
C THR A 46 7.36 7.40 -7.80
N ILE A 47 7.35 6.21 -7.20
CA ILE A 47 6.19 5.57 -6.60
C ILE A 47 6.51 5.05 -5.19
N GLN A 48 5.50 4.50 -4.51
CA GLN A 48 5.65 3.89 -3.18
C GLN A 48 5.58 2.35 -3.27
N PRO A 49 6.15 1.61 -2.31
CA PRO A 49 5.99 0.17 -2.23
C PRO A 49 4.52 -0.24 -2.18
N GLY A 50 4.14 -1.17 -3.05
CA GLY A 50 2.77 -1.64 -3.23
C GLY A 50 2.01 -0.93 -4.34
N ASP A 51 2.50 0.17 -4.88
CA ASP A 51 1.91 0.83 -6.05
C ASP A 51 2.04 -0.04 -7.31
N SER A 52 1.17 0.24 -8.28
CA SER A 52 1.17 -0.42 -9.59
C SER A 52 1.37 0.60 -10.71
N VAL A 53 2.05 0.19 -11.77
CA VAL A 53 2.19 0.97 -13.00
C VAL A 53 1.52 0.23 -14.14
N THR A 54 0.59 0.89 -14.80
CA THR A 54 -0.02 0.42 -16.04
C THR A 54 0.70 1.07 -17.21
N PHE A 55 1.39 0.27 -17.99
CA PHE A 55 1.96 0.65 -19.27
C PHE A 55 0.87 0.58 -20.34
N VAL A 56 0.78 1.62 -21.16
CA VAL A 56 -0.27 1.75 -22.19
C VAL A 56 0.38 2.07 -23.53
N ASN A 57 0.21 1.20 -24.52
CA ASN A 57 0.62 1.51 -25.88
C ASN A 57 -0.50 2.31 -26.58
N ILE A 58 -0.17 3.52 -27.00
CA ILE A 58 -1.09 4.41 -27.73
C ILE A 58 -0.80 4.47 -29.22
N GLY A 59 0.10 3.60 -29.71
CA GLY A 59 0.45 3.43 -31.13
C GLY A 59 1.93 3.18 -31.34
N GLY A 60 2.24 2.46 -32.41
CA GLY A 60 3.59 2.00 -32.72
C GLY A 60 3.91 0.61 -32.18
N ASN A 61 4.96 -0.02 -32.70
CA ASN A 61 5.37 -1.37 -32.35
C ASN A 61 6.22 -1.36 -31.07
N HIS A 62 5.57 -1.51 -29.90
CA HIS A 62 6.19 -1.37 -28.60
C HIS A 62 5.91 -2.55 -27.67
N ASN A 63 6.80 -2.74 -26.72
CA ASN A 63 6.64 -3.50 -25.49
C ASN A 63 7.35 -2.77 -24.35
N VAL A 64 7.33 -3.35 -23.16
CA VAL A 64 8.09 -2.89 -22.01
C VAL A 64 8.81 -4.10 -21.37
N VAL A 65 10.12 -3.96 -21.16
CA VAL A 65 10.97 -5.00 -20.60
C VAL A 65 11.81 -4.39 -19.48
N ALA A 66 11.79 -5.00 -18.30
CA ALA A 66 12.66 -4.60 -17.20
C ALA A 66 14.12 -4.92 -17.50
N ASP A 67 15.04 -4.01 -17.11
CA ASP A 67 16.48 -4.20 -17.31
C ASP A 67 17.01 -5.45 -16.61
N ASP A 68 16.39 -5.83 -15.48
CA ASP A 68 16.71 -7.02 -14.68
C ASP A 68 15.94 -8.27 -15.10
N GLY A 69 15.07 -8.17 -16.12
CA GLY A 69 14.24 -9.26 -16.62
C GLY A 69 13.06 -9.63 -15.72
N SER A 70 12.76 -8.84 -14.70
CA SER A 70 11.65 -9.14 -13.76
C SER A 70 10.27 -9.09 -14.40
N PHE A 71 10.11 -8.36 -15.51
CA PHE A 71 8.90 -8.38 -16.33
C PHE A 71 9.22 -8.11 -17.81
N ARG A 72 8.39 -8.65 -18.68
CA ARG A 72 8.34 -8.38 -20.12
C ARG A 72 6.89 -8.40 -20.55
N CYS A 73 6.35 -7.25 -20.97
CA CYS A 73 4.91 -7.05 -21.16
C CYS A 73 4.57 -6.28 -22.44
N ALA A 74 3.41 -6.65 -23.01
CA ALA A 74 2.68 -5.95 -24.04
C ALA A 74 1.19 -6.31 -23.89
N HIS A 75 0.65 -7.28 -24.65
CA HIS A 75 -0.64 -7.89 -24.38
C HIS A 75 -0.56 -8.84 -23.19
N GLY A 76 -0.57 -8.32 -21.94
CA GLY A 76 -0.23 -9.04 -20.74
C GLY A 76 1.28 -9.17 -20.57
N CYS A 77 1.74 -9.98 -19.62
CA CYS A 77 3.15 -10.20 -19.33
C CYS A 77 3.55 -11.66 -19.53
N ASP A 78 4.79 -11.89 -19.94
CA ASP A 78 5.33 -13.25 -20.04
C ASP A 78 5.28 -13.95 -18.68
N GLY A 79 4.72 -15.14 -18.65
CA GLY A 79 4.67 -15.94 -17.42
C GLY A 79 3.63 -15.51 -16.38
N ASP A 80 2.71 -14.61 -16.72
CA ASP A 80 1.62 -14.16 -15.82
C ASP A 80 0.55 -15.23 -15.55
N GLY A 81 0.61 -16.36 -16.25
CA GLY A 81 -0.37 -17.45 -16.14
C GLY A 81 -1.73 -17.15 -16.80
N GLN A 82 -1.88 -15.98 -17.41
CA GLN A 82 -3.09 -15.52 -18.08
C GLN A 82 -2.99 -15.66 -19.62
N GLY A 83 -1.90 -16.21 -20.12
CA GLY A 83 -1.63 -16.32 -21.56
C GLY A 83 -1.16 -15.02 -22.18
N GLY A 84 -0.68 -14.08 -21.37
CA GLY A 84 -0.09 -12.85 -21.82
C GLY A 84 1.19 -13.02 -22.61
N SER A 85 1.51 -12.05 -23.46
CA SER A 85 2.72 -12.03 -24.28
C SER A 85 3.41 -10.68 -24.19
N GLY A 86 4.67 -10.68 -23.82
CA GLY A 86 5.53 -9.52 -23.81
C GLY A 86 6.15 -9.18 -25.17
N ASN A 87 5.74 -9.85 -26.25
CA ASN A 87 6.23 -9.55 -27.58
C ASN A 87 5.75 -8.18 -28.06
N ALA A 88 6.66 -7.37 -28.58
CA ALA A 88 6.31 -6.07 -29.13
C ALA A 88 5.25 -6.19 -30.24
N THR A 89 4.24 -5.32 -30.19
CA THR A 89 3.15 -5.28 -31.15
C THR A 89 2.71 -3.86 -31.41
N SER A 90 2.11 -3.65 -32.58
CA SER A 90 1.52 -2.36 -32.97
C SER A 90 0.06 -2.19 -32.52
N ASP A 91 -0.52 -3.21 -31.92
CA ASP A 91 -1.86 -3.13 -31.36
C ASP A 91 -1.88 -2.18 -30.14
N LEU A 92 -3.03 -1.63 -29.84
CA LEU A 92 -3.26 -0.94 -28.58
C LEU A 92 -3.30 -1.99 -27.46
N TRP A 93 -2.47 -1.80 -26.42
CA TRP A 93 -2.43 -2.72 -25.29
C TRP A 93 -2.21 -1.96 -23.98
N PHE A 94 -2.50 -2.63 -22.90
CA PHE A 94 -2.10 -2.23 -21.56
C PHE A 94 -1.62 -3.44 -20.75
N ALA A 95 -0.66 -3.21 -19.87
CA ALA A 95 -0.16 -4.22 -18.95
C ALA A 95 0.17 -3.54 -17.61
N THR A 96 -0.21 -4.19 -16.51
CA THR A 96 -0.02 -3.63 -15.17
C THR A 96 1.01 -4.46 -14.40
N VAL A 97 2.00 -3.77 -13.83
CA VAL A 97 3.04 -4.35 -12.98
C VAL A 97 2.95 -3.73 -11.60
N THR A 98 2.98 -4.55 -10.55
CA THR A 98 2.99 -4.10 -9.15
C THR A 98 4.41 -4.12 -8.60
N PHE A 99 4.78 -3.08 -7.83
CA PHE A 99 6.12 -2.88 -7.28
C PHE A 99 6.10 -2.96 -5.75
N PRO A 100 6.25 -4.15 -5.15
CA PRO A 100 6.07 -4.33 -3.70
C PRO A 100 7.25 -3.88 -2.85
N THR A 101 8.46 -3.79 -3.43
CA THR A 101 9.70 -3.54 -2.70
C THR A 101 10.39 -2.25 -3.17
N PRO A 102 11.00 -1.48 -2.25
CA PRO A 102 11.83 -0.34 -2.63
C PRO A 102 12.98 -0.74 -3.56
N GLY A 103 13.29 0.14 -4.51
CA GLY A 103 14.38 -0.08 -5.47
C GLY A 103 14.28 0.84 -6.67
N THR A 104 15.22 0.71 -7.58
CA THR A 104 15.23 1.39 -8.86
C THR A 104 15.18 0.34 -9.97
N ILE A 105 14.17 0.41 -10.81
CA ILE A 105 13.92 -0.51 -11.91
C ILE A 105 14.00 0.27 -13.21
N GLY A 106 15.03 0.03 -14.00
CA GLY A 106 15.09 0.49 -15.38
C GLY A 106 14.23 -0.39 -16.28
N TYR A 107 13.73 0.17 -17.36
CA TYR A 107 12.98 -0.57 -18.37
C TYR A 107 13.16 0.04 -19.76
N PHE A 108 12.95 -0.73 -20.81
CA PHE A 108 13.12 -0.31 -22.19
C PHE A 108 12.13 -1.01 -23.11
N CYS A 109 12.04 -0.53 -24.35
CA CYS A 109 11.30 -1.16 -25.44
C CYS A 109 12.28 -1.88 -26.37
N GLU A 110 12.12 -3.20 -26.57
CA GLU A 110 13.06 -4.03 -27.36
C GLU A 110 13.28 -3.53 -28.79
N PRO A 111 12.24 -3.14 -29.57
CA PRO A 111 12.47 -2.64 -30.94
C PRO A 111 13.21 -1.30 -31.03
N HIS A 112 13.20 -0.47 -29.95
CA HIS A 112 13.59 0.94 -30.06
C HIS A 112 14.63 1.37 -29.02
N GLY A 113 15.08 0.46 -28.15
CA GLY A 113 16.02 0.80 -27.09
C GLY A 113 16.68 -0.39 -26.47
N ALA A 114 17.44 -0.08 -25.43
CA ALA A 114 18.14 -1.00 -24.56
C ALA A 114 18.23 -0.37 -23.16
N PRO A 115 18.71 -1.07 -22.13
CA PRO A 115 18.92 -0.50 -20.80
C PRO A 115 19.63 0.85 -20.85
N GLY A 116 18.95 1.91 -20.39
CA GLY A 116 19.47 3.28 -20.34
C GLY A 116 19.71 3.97 -21.68
N SER A 117 19.23 3.43 -22.80
CA SER A 117 19.46 3.98 -24.13
C SER A 117 18.24 3.85 -25.05
N GLY A 118 18.06 4.81 -25.96
CA GLY A 118 16.92 4.83 -26.90
C GLY A 118 15.59 5.03 -26.17
N MET A 119 14.62 4.17 -26.42
CA MET A 119 13.32 4.19 -25.73
C MET A 119 13.42 3.42 -24.41
N TYR A 120 13.73 4.14 -23.34
CA TYR A 120 13.88 3.61 -21.99
C TYR A 120 13.20 4.50 -20.95
N GLY A 121 13.04 3.99 -19.75
CA GLY A 121 12.55 4.74 -18.60
C GLY A 121 13.03 4.15 -17.28
N THR A 122 12.64 4.78 -16.17
CA THR A 122 13.04 4.34 -14.83
C THR A 122 11.88 4.54 -13.85
N ILE A 123 11.61 3.51 -13.06
CA ILE A 123 10.72 3.58 -11.91
C ILE A 123 11.57 3.55 -10.65
N ILE A 124 11.40 4.55 -9.79
CA ILE A 124 12.00 4.62 -8.45
C ILE A 124 10.90 4.29 -7.44
N VAL A 125 10.99 3.13 -6.80
CA VAL A 125 10.14 2.76 -5.69
C VAL A 125 10.80 3.29 -4.42
N ALA A 126 10.38 4.48 -3.98
CA ALA A 126 10.96 5.14 -2.82
C ALA A 126 10.51 4.45 -1.53
N PRO A 127 11.40 4.25 -0.54
CA PRO A 127 10.99 3.79 0.77
C PRO A 127 9.91 4.71 1.33
N ARG A 128 8.87 4.13 1.95
CA ARG A 128 7.85 4.94 2.61
C ARG A 128 8.47 5.60 3.83
N GLU A 129 8.45 6.93 3.88
CA GLU A 129 8.83 7.64 5.08
C GLU A 129 7.87 7.27 6.23
N PRO A 130 8.39 7.01 7.44
CA PRO A 130 7.56 6.85 8.62
C PRO A 130 6.66 8.08 8.74
N ALA A 131 5.35 7.86 8.95
CA ALA A 131 4.47 8.97 9.23
C ALA A 131 5.06 9.80 10.38
N PRO A 132 5.10 11.14 10.28
CA PRO A 132 5.59 11.98 11.37
C PRO A 132 4.81 11.61 12.63
N ILE A 133 5.54 11.30 13.71
CA ILE A 133 4.93 11.04 15.01
C ILE A 133 4.18 12.31 15.36
N ARG A 134 2.87 12.31 15.15
CA ARG A 134 2.02 13.39 15.62
C ARG A 134 1.99 13.24 17.13
N GLU A 135 2.76 14.05 17.82
CA GLU A 135 2.65 14.17 19.27
C GLU A 135 1.20 14.53 19.57
N VAL A 136 0.45 13.61 20.14
CA VAL A 136 -0.88 13.92 20.66
C VAL A 136 -0.60 14.77 21.90
N PRO A 137 -0.98 16.06 21.93
CA PRO A 137 -0.79 16.88 23.10
C PRO A 137 -1.41 16.12 24.30
N ALA A 138 -0.61 15.89 25.33
CA ALA A 138 -1.06 15.15 26.53
C ALA A 138 -2.22 15.89 27.25
N ASP A 139 -2.42 17.13 26.92
CA ASP A 139 -3.44 18.08 27.39
C ASP A 139 -4.65 18.21 26.43
N SER A 140 -4.80 17.31 25.45
CA SER A 140 -6.02 17.34 24.65
C SER A 140 -7.22 16.95 25.54
N LEU A 141 -8.16 17.86 25.69
CA LEU A 141 -9.42 17.66 26.43
C LEU A 141 -10.13 16.36 26.05
N TRP A 142 -9.93 15.85 24.84
CA TRP A 142 -10.47 14.59 24.37
C TRP A 142 -9.82 13.37 25.05
N PHE A 143 -8.52 13.45 25.36
CA PHE A 143 -7.84 12.37 26.06
C PHE A 143 -8.33 12.28 27.50
N GLU A 144 -8.47 13.43 28.18
CA GLU A 144 -9.03 13.49 29.54
C GLU A 144 -10.49 13.04 29.55
N LEU A 145 -11.31 13.45 28.59
CA LEU A 145 -12.69 13.01 28.49
C LEU A 145 -12.83 11.51 28.25
N LEU A 146 -11.99 10.92 27.41
CA LEU A 146 -11.97 9.46 27.21
C LEU A 146 -11.49 8.71 28.45
N LEU A 147 -10.49 9.24 29.15
CA LEU A 147 -10.00 8.65 30.41
C LEU A 147 -11.07 8.74 31.50
N ALA A 148 -11.75 9.88 31.64
CA ALA A 148 -12.87 10.08 32.56
C ALA A 148 -14.04 9.14 32.25
N ALA A 149 -14.43 8.99 30.98
CA ALA A 149 -15.50 8.08 30.56
C ALA A 149 -15.14 6.62 30.86
N ALA A 150 -13.89 6.22 30.63
CA ALA A 150 -13.41 4.87 30.96
C ALA A 150 -13.43 4.58 32.47
N LEU A 151 -13.09 5.57 33.28
CA LEU A 151 -13.13 5.45 34.75
C LEU A 151 -14.58 5.38 35.28
N LEU A 152 -15.50 6.18 34.75
CA LEU A 152 -16.91 6.16 35.09
C LEU A 152 -17.58 4.83 34.71
N ALA A 153 -17.25 4.26 33.55
CA ALA A 153 -17.73 2.94 33.14
C ALA A 153 -17.22 1.82 34.06
N ALA A 154 -15.97 1.91 34.51
CA ALA A 154 -15.38 0.95 35.43
C ALA A 154 -15.99 1.00 36.85
N THR A 155 -16.41 2.18 37.32
CA THR A 155 -17.03 2.36 38.64
C THR A 155 -18.52 1.94 38.65
N SER A 156 -19.27 2.24 37.59
CA SER A 156 -20.68 1.84 37.47
C SER A 156 -20.83 0.32 37.41
N TRP A 157 -19.89 -0.39 36.80
CA TRP A 157 -19.94 -1.85 36.77
C TRP A 157 -19.61 -2.50 38.13
N ARG A 158 -18.79 -1.86 38.96
CA ARG A 158 -18.54 -2.36 40.34
C ARG A 158 -19.75 -2.21 41.25
N TRP A 159 -20.63 -1.27 40.98
CA TRP A 159 -21.81 -1.03 41.81
C TRP A 159 -22.98 -1.96 41.43
N SER A 160 -23.20 -2.23 40.14
CA SER A 160 -24.27 -3.16 39.68
C SER A 160 -24.02 -4.61 40.12
N GLY A 161 -22.76 -5.01 40.32
CA GLY A 161 -22.41 -6.36 40.84
C GLY A 161 -22.69 -6.58 42.34
N ARG A 162 -22.89 -5.51 43.14
CA ARG A 162 -23.13 -5.59 44.58
C ARG A 162 -24.61 -5.63 44.98
N SER A 163 -25.54 -5.25 44.11
CA SER A 163 -26.96 -5.22 44.35
C SER A 163 -27.66 -6.57 44.13
N GLY A 164 -27.00 -7.54 43.48
CA GLY A 164 -27.56 -8.88 43.23
C GLY A 164 -27.47 -9.88 44.38
N MET A 165 -26.71 -9.62 45.44
CA MET A 165 -26.38 -10.60 46.46
C MET A 165 -27.22 -10.49 47.78
N ARG A 166 -28.30 -9.70 47.77
CA ARG A 166 -29.15 -9.51 48.96
C ARG A 166 -30.57 -10.00 48.82
N ARG A 167 -30.93 -10.95 47.93
CA ARG A 167 -32.29 -11.47 47.76
C ARG A 167 -32.41 -12.98 47.85
N HIS A 168 -31.64 -13.66 48.70
CA HIS A 168 -31.98 -15.03 49.09
C HIS A 168 -31.59 -15.26 50.55
N ALA A 169 -32.41 -14.71 51.46
CA ALA A 169 -32.50 -15.14 52.85
C ALA A 169 -33.86 -14.74 53.40
N ARG A 170 -34.88 -15.57 53.08
CA ARG A 170 -36.06 -15.85 53.93
C ARG A 170 -36.69 -17.13 53.43
#